data_4989ff798f76ca9254ccfb4a435bf884
#
_entry.id   4989ff798f76ca9254ccfb4a435bf884
#
_cell.length_a   1.000
_cell.length_b   1.000
_cell.length_c   1.000
_cell.angle_alpha   90.00
_cell.angle_beta   90.00
_cell.angle_gamma   90.00
#
_symmetry.space_group_name_H-M   'P 1'
#
loop_
_entity.id
_entity.type
_entity.pdbx_description
1 polymer ?
#
loop_
_entity_poly.entity_id
_entity_poly.type
_entity_poly.pdbx_seq_one_letter_code
_entity_poly.pdbx_strand_id
1 'polypeptide(L)'
;MKRRILLSTGLLVLLAVCGQPATAADLTAPALVGTWTLVAADVIHRDGGRGHDYGDKPKGLLMFDTQGHYSLQIYDSLRPHYASGDRARGTATEYQANALGISTHFGTFQVDAAAGVLTLNVESASFPNQDGQQQKRIYKLDGDELSYRVQARPNGDVPVSVWRRLK
;
A
#
# COMPACT_ATOMS: atom_id res chain seq x y z
N MET A 1 -41.03 74.74 -2.49
CA MET A 1 -40.99 73.32 -2.85
C MET A 1 -39.66 72.76 -2.35
N LYS A 2 -39.65 71.98 -1.23
CA LYS A 2 -38.44 71.42 -0.62
C LYS A 2 -38.38 69.93 -0.97
N ARG A 3 -37.39 69.51 -1.79
CA ARG A 3 -37.11 68.10 -2.10
C ARG A 3 -36.31 67.45 -0.96
N ARG A 4 -36.87 66.45 -0.36
CA ARG A 4 -36.18 65.60 0.62
C ARG A 4 -35.48 64.50 -0.15
N ILE A 5 -34.12 64.37 0.05
CA ILE A 5 -33.30 63.30 -0.45
C ILE A 5 -33.27 62.25 0.67
N LEU A 6 -33.75 61.04 0.37
CA LEU A 6 -33.63 59.87 1.23
C LEU A 6 -32.32 59.16 0.89
N LEU A 7 -31.36 59.16 1.83
CA LEU A 7 -30.17 58.30 1.77
C LEU A 7 -30.57 56.91 2.27
N SER A 8 -30.51 55.92 1.40
CA SER A 8 -30.60 54.50 1.78
C SER A 8 -29.24 53.97 2.11
N THR A 9 -29.03 53.67 3.39
CA THR A 9 -27.79 53.00 3.89
C THR A 9 -27.89 51.50 3.60
N GLY A 10 -27.19 51.04 2.57
CA GLY A 10 -27.06 49.60 2.29
C GLY A 10 -26.09 48.95 3.27
N LEU A 11 -26.58 48.03 4.08
CA LEU A 11 -25.80 47.20 5.00
C LEU A 11 -25.16 46.05 4.20
N LEU A 12 -23.84 46.12 3.98
CA LEU A 12 -23.05 45.06 3.33
C LEU A 12 -22.74 43.98 4.38
N VAL A 13 -23.43 42.85 4.31
CA VAL A 13 -23.12 41.67 5.14
C VAL A 13 -21.98 40.93 4.49
N LEU A 14 -20.76 41.04 5.07
CA LEU A 14 -19.61 40.19 4.70
C LEU A 14 -19.85 38.81 5.30
N LEU A 15 -20.19 37.83 4.50
CA LEU A 15 -20.15 36.40 4.87
C LEU A 15 -18.69 35.95 4.91
N ALA A 16 -18.14 35.85 6.09
CA ALA A 16 -16.85 35.20 6.31
C ALA A 16 -17.02 33.70 6.11
N VAL A 17 -16.57 33.19 4.97
CA VAL A 17 -16.42 31.74 4.74
C VAL A 17 -15.26 31.26 5.60
N CYS A 18 -15.55 30.70 6.79
CA CYS A 18 -14.59 29.94 7.57
C CYS A 18 -14.25 28.68 6.79
N GLY A 19 -13.16 28.75 5.98
CA GLY A 19 -12.53 27.55 5.46
C GLY A 19 -12.00 26.73 6.63
N GLN A 20 -12.58 25.56 6.89
CA GLN A 20 -12.00 24.59 7.83
C GLN A 20 -10.63 24.20 7.28
N PRO A 21 -9.55 24.26 8.10
CA PRO A 21 -8.27 23.72 7.69
C PRO A 21 -8.48 22.21 7.45
N ALA A 22 -8.20 21.75 6.23
CA ALA A 22 -8.06 20.32 5.97
C ALA A 22 -7.01 19.81 6.97
N THR A 23 -7.43 18.95 7.89
CA THR A 23 -6.52 18.23 8.77
C THR A 23 -5.54 17.50 7.87
N ALA A 24 -4.25 17.87 7.93
CA ALA A 24 -3.19 17.13 7.26
C ALA A 24 -3.36 15.66 7.68
N ALA A 25 -3.58 14.78 6.71
CA ALA A 25 -3.58 13.35 6.96
C ALA A 25 -2.28 13.03 7.72
N ASP A 26 -2.41 12.34 8.85
CA ASP A 26 -1.26 11.99 9.67
C ASP A 26 -0.35 11.10 8.82
N LEU A 27 0.72 11.70 8.27
CA LEU A 27 1.57 11.07 7.25
C LEU A 27 2.31 9.84 7.77
N THR A 28 2.27 9.63 9.09
CA THR A 28 2.85 8.47 9.76
C THR A 28 1.83 7.93 10.76
N ALA A 29 1.14 6.84 10.41
CA ALA A 29 0.35 6.14 11.43
C ALA A 29 1.33 5.39 12.35
N PRO A 30 1.59 5.88 13.57
CA PRO A 30 2.53 5.24 14.51
C PRO A 30 2.17 3.76 14.74
N ALA A 31 0.90 3.42 14.58
CA ALA A 31 0.41 2.06 14.72
C ALA A 31 0.94 1.07 13.68
N LEU A 32 1.37 1.52 12.49
CA LEU A 32 1.96 0.65 11.46
C LEU A 32 3.49 0.58 11.56
N VAL A 33 4.14 1.57 12.20
CA VAL A 33 5.60 1.61 12.34
C VAL A 33 6.12 0.35 13.02
N GLY A 34 7.18 -0.23 12.45
CA GLY A 34 7.83 -1.44 12.95
C GLY A 34 8.09 -2.46 11.85
N THR A 35 8.47 -3.65 12.26
CA THR A 35 8.82 -4.77 11.39
C THR A 35 7.77 -5.86 11.50
N TRP A 36 7.39 -6.42 10.37
CA TRP A 36 6.33 -7.40 10.24
C TRP A 36 6.80 -8.60 9.44
N THR A 37 6.52 -9.81 9.92
CA THR A 37 6.76 -11.05 9.18
C THR A 37 5.49 -11.48 8.44
N LEU A 38 5.67 -12.04 7.25
CA LEU A 38 4.56 -12.53 6.43
C LEU A 38 3.94 -13.79 7.06
N VAL A 39 2.62 -13.80 7.14
CA VAL A 39 1.82 -14.97 7.56
C VAL A 39 1.19 -15.63 6.34
N ALA A 40 0.63 -14.84 5.42
CA ALA A 40 -0.01 -15.31 4.19
C ALA A 40 0.11 -14.27 3.07
N ALA A 41 0.26 -14.76 1.84
CA ALA A 41 0.19 -13.96 0.61
C ALA A 41 -0.66 -14.74 -0.40
N ASP A 42 -1.97 -14.53 -0.33
CA ASP A 42 -2.96 -15.26 -1.09
C ASP A 42 -3.54 -14.40 -2.21
N VAL A 43 -4.29 -15.02 -3.08
CA VAL A 43 -5.15 -14.37 -4.07
C VAL A 43 -6.57 -14.88 -3.91
N ILE A 44 -7.54 -13.96 -3.91
CA ILE A 44 -8.96 -14.30 -3.97
C ILE A 44 -9.35 -14.19 -5.44
N HIS A 45 -9.73 -15.32 -6.03
CA HIS A 45 -10.19 -15.40 -7.40
C HIS A 45 -11.59 -14.78 -7.56
N ARG A 46 -11.94 -14.43 -8.77
CA ARG A 46 -13.25 -13.83 -9.09
C ARG A 46 -14.44 -14.73 -8.72
N ASP A 47 -14.27 -16.05 -8.74
CA ASP A 47 -15.27 -17.04 -8.34
C ASP A 47 -15.34 -17.26 -6.82
N GLY A 48 -14.51 -16.56 -6.05
CA GLY A 48 -14.40 -16.69 -4.59
C GLY A 48 -13.40 -17.75 -4.13
N GLY A 49 -12.80 -18.50 -5.06
CA GLY A 49 -11.71 -19.43 -4.75
C GLY A 49 -10.48 -18.71 -4.20
N ARG A 50 -9.60 -19.45 -3.54
CA ARG A 50 -8.35 -18.94 -2.99
C ARG A 50 -7.15 -19.64 -3.61
N GLY A 51 -6.16 -18.87 -4.05
CA GLY A 51 -4.90 -19.35 -4.57
C GLY A 51 -3.72 -18.82 -3.75
N HIS A 52 -2.54 -19.36 -4.00
CA HIS A 52 -1.29 -19.05 -3.29
C HIS A 52 -0.20 -18.70 -4.31
N ASP A 53 -0.13 -17.43 -4.74
CA ASP A 53 0.83 -16.97 -5.76
C ASP A 53 2.30 -17.20 -5.35
N TYR A 54 2.56 -17.30 -4.04
CA TYR A 54 3.91 -17.49 -3.47
C TYR A 54 4.01 -18.80 -2.68
N GLY A 55 3.20 -19.81 -3.06
CA GLY A 55 3.14 -21.10 -2.40
C GLY A 55 2.45 -21.08 -1.03
N ASP A 56 2.34 -22.26 -0.41
CA ASP A 56 1.62 -22.44 0.86
C ASP A 56 2.34 -21.86 2.08
N LYS A 57 3.63 -21.62 1.99
CA LYS A 57 4.49 -21.13 3.07
C LYS A 57 5.39 -20.00 2.58
N PRO A 58 4.81 -18.88 2.13
CA PRO A 58 5.61 -17.75 1.66
C PRO A 58 6.47 -17.18 2.78
N LYS A 59 7.61 -16.60 2.43
CA LYS A 59 8.46 -15.84 3.34
C LYS A 59 8.40 -14.37 2.99
N GLY A 60 8.45 -13.51 3.98
CA GLY A 60 8.43 -12.08 3.71
C GLY A 60 8.70 -11.22 4.93
N LEU A 61 9.09 -10.01 4.64
CA LEU A 61 9.31 -8.96 5.63
C LEU A 61 8.67 -7.66 5.11
N LEU A 62 8.01 -6.94 5.99
CA LEU A 62 7.48 -5.60 5.73
C LEU A 62 7.96 -4.69 6.84
N MET A 63 8.55 -3.57 6.48
CA MET A 63 9.04 -2.57 7.43
C MET A 63 8.41 -1.22 7.11
N PHE A 64 8.01 -0.52 8.15
CA PHE A 64 7.61 0.87 8.12
C PHE A 64 8.45 1.65 9.13
N ASP A 65 9.08 2.73 8.71
CA ASP A 65 9.84 3.59 9.63
C ASP A 65 9.03 4.82 10.09
N THR A 66 9.59 5.54 11.03
CA THR A 66 8.99 6.78 11.57
C THR A 66 9.11 7.97 10.63
N GLN A 67 9.87 7.85 9.55
CA GLN A 67 10.11 8.90 8.57
C GLN A 67 9.20 8.77 7.35
N GLY A 68 8.32 7.75 7.31
CA GLY A 68 7.38 7.52 6.23
C GLY A 68 7.92 6.66 5.10
N HIS A 69 9.02 5.91 5.30
CA HIS A 69 9.51 4.96 4.33
C HIS A 69 9.03 3.54 4.66
N TYR A 70 8.91 2.72 3.61
CA TYR A 70 8.61 1.32 3.76
C TYR A 70 9.52 0.46 2.87
N SER A 71 9.67 -0.81 3.25
CA SER A 71 10.26 -1.86 2.42
C SER A 71 9.42 -3.12 2.57
N LEU A 72 9.00 -3.69 1.43
CA LEU A 72 8.20 -4.91 1.35
C LEU A 72 8.97 -5.98 0.58
N GLN A 73 8.97 -7.19 1.13
CA GLN A 73 9.59 -8.35 0.53
C GLN A 73 8.68 -9.56 0.70
N ILE A 74 8.34 -10.23 -0.39
CA ILE A 74 7.60 -11.50 -0.43
C ILE A 74 8.34 -12.46 -1.34
N TYR A 75 8.51 -13.67 -0.88
CA TYR A 75 9.20 -14.73 -1.60
C TYR A 75 8.41 -16.03 -1.53
N ASP A 76 8.27 -16.70 -2.65
CA ASP A 76 7.95 -18.12 -2.66
C ASP A 76 9.13 -18.91 -2.07
N SER A 77 8.87 -19.69 -1.02
CA SER A 77 9.89 -20.47 -0.33
C SER A 77 10.38 -21.68 -1.12
N LEU A 78 9.67 -22.06 -2.19
CA LEU A 78 9.97 -23.20 -3.05
C LEU A 78 10.67 -22.80 -4.35
N ARG A 79 11.12 -21.54 -4.47
CA ARG A 79 11.90 -21.11 -5.63
C ARG A 79 13.12 -21.99 -5.83
N PRO A 80 13.40 -22.43 -7.08
CA PRO A 80 14.56 -23.29 -7.34
C PRO A 80 15.86 -22.55 -7.07
N HIS A 81 16.84 -23.30 -6.56
CA HIS A 81 18.22 -22.87 -6.60
C HIS A 81 18.73 -22.91 -8.05
N TYR A 82 19.65 -22.03 -8.39
CA TYR A 82 20.36 -22.15 -9.67
C TYR A 82 21.26 -23.39 -9.63
N ALA A 83 21.04 -24.34 -10.54
CA ALA A 83 21.80 -25.60 -10.59
C ALA A 83 23.30 -25.37 -10.78
N SER A 84 23.65 -24.28 -11.49
CA SER A 84 25.05 -23.87 -11.68
C SER A 84 25.71 -23.27 -10.43
N GLY A 85 24.93 -22.92 -9.40
CA GLY A 85 25.38 -22.12 -8.26
C GLY A 85 25.73 -20.65 -8.62
N ASP A 86 25.56 -20.27 -9.88
CA ASP A 86 25.89 -18.95 -10.39
C ASP A 86 24.65 -18.30 -11.04
N ARG A 87 24.25 -17.16 -10.49
CA ARG A 87 23.07 -16.40 -10.99
C ARG A 87 23.20 -16.02 -12.47
N ALA A 88 24.42 -15.77 -12.96
CA ALA A 88 24.65 -15.40 -14.36
C ALA A 88 24.50 -16.56 -15.35
N ARG A 89 24.46 -17.80 -14.84
CA ARG A 89 24.41 -19.05 -15.63
C ARG A 89 23.17 -19.88 -15.36
N GLY A 90 22.08 -19.21 -14.98
CA GLY A 90 20.77 -19.85 -14.80
C GLY A 90 20.14 -20.23 -16.14
N THR A 91 19.29 -21.25 -16.10
CA THR A 91 18.41 -21.59 -17.23
C THR A 91 17.23 -20.60 -17.33
N ALA A 92 16.59 -20.54 -18.50
CA ALA A 92 15.40 -19.70 -18.68
C ALA A 92 14.29 -20.05 -17.66
N THR A 93 14.09 -21.34 -17.37
CA THR A 93 13.10 -21.81 -16.39
C THR A 93 13.44 -21.34 -14.97
N GLU A 94 14.71 -21.40 -14.56
CA GLU A 94 15.16 -20.93 -13.25
C GLU A 94 14.96 -19.41 -13.12
N TYR A 95 15.29 -18.64 -14.17
CA TYR A 95 15.06 -17.20 -14.17
C TYR A 95 13.57 -16.88 -14.05
N GLN A 96 12.72 -17.56 -14.85
CA GLN A 96 11.28 -17.35 -14.81
C GLN A 96 10.70 -17.67 -13.42
N ALA A 97 11.02 -18.83 -12.86
CA ALA A 97 10.53 -19.24 -11.54
C ALA A 97 11.00 -18.27 -10.44
N ASN A 98 12.26 -17.84 -10.49
CA ASN A 98 12.79 -16.86 -9.53
C ASN A 98 12.16 -15.48 -9.71
N ALA A 99 11.91 -15.02 -10.92
CA ALA A 99 11.27 -13.73 -11.18
C ALA A 99 9.80 -13.70 -10.73
N LEU A 100 9.03 -14.75 -11.01
CA LEU A 100 7.62 -14.86 -10.62
C LEU A 100 7.45 -15.13 -9.12
N GLY A 101 8.39 -15.81 -8.49
CA GLY A 101 8.36 -16.14 -7.07
C GLY A 101 8.81 -15.00 -6.14
N ILE A 102 8.94 -13.77 -6.64
CA ILE A 102 9.40 -12.60 -5.86
C ILE A 102 8.45 -11.44 -6.06
N SER A 103 8.10 -10.76 -4.97
CA SER A 103 7.52 -9.42 -4.99
C SER A 103 8.24 -8.57 -3.96
N THR A 104 9.05 -7.63 -4.43
CA THR A 104 9.75 -6.71 -3.55
C THR A 104 9.59 -5.29 -4.09
N HIS A 105 9.36 -4.35 -3.19
CA HIS A 105 9.35 -2.92 -3.52
C HIS A 105 9.57 -2.09 -2.26
N PHE A 106 10.06 -0.89 -2.46
CA PHE A 106 10.24 0.09 -1.38
C PHE A 106 9.86 1.49 -1.86
N GLY A 107 9.76 2.42 -0.94
CA GLY A 107 9.44 3.81 -1.19
C GLY A 107 8.86 4.48 0.05
N THR A 108 7.90 5.37 -0.13
CA THR A 108 7.23 6.07 0.97
C THR A 108 5.79 5.58 1.16
N PHE A 109 5.25 5.79 2.37
CA PHE A 109 3.87 5.43 2.65
C PHE A 109 3.09 6.57 3.31
N GLN A 110 1.78 6.52 3.17
CA GLN A 110 0.82 7.39 3.83
C GLN A 110 -0.36 6.57 4.30
N VAL A 111 -0.99 6.98 5.40
CA VAL A 111 -2.15 6.28 5.97
C VAL A 111 -3.31 7.24 6.14
N ASP A 112 -4.45 6.85 5.61
CA ASP A 112 -5.74 7.40 5.99
C ASP A 112 -6.41 6.43 6.95
N ALA A 113 -6.24 6.67 8.26
CA ALA A 113 -6.76 5.80 9.29
C ALA A 113 -8.30 5.82 9.35
N ALA A 114 -8.94 6.95 8.98
CA ALA A 114 -10.39 7.07 8.97
C ALA A 114 -11.01 6.27 7.83
N ALA A 115 -10.36 6.23 6.67
CA ALA A 115 -10.79 5.44 5.52
C ALA A 115 -10.25 4.00 5.54
N GLY A 116 -9.31 3.65 6.42
CA GLY A 116 -8.64 2.35 6.42
C GLY A 116 -7.79 2.13 5.16
N VAL A 117 -7.15 3.19 4.65
CA VAL A 117 -6.37 3.14 3.41
C VAL A 117 -4.89 3.37 3.70
N LEU A 118 -4.07 2.40 3.30
CA LEU A 118 -2.62 2.50 3.22
C LEU A 118 -2.24 2.80 1.77
N THR A 119 -1.58 3.91 1.53
CA THR A 119 -1.06 4.30 0.23
C THR A 119 0.46 4.10 0.20
N LEU A 120 0.95 3.32 -0.76
CA LEU A 120 2.38 3.10 -1.00
C LEU A 120 2.78 3.84 -2.28
N ASN A 121 3.75 4.74 -2.18
CA ASN A 121 4.39 5.37 -3.34
C ASN A 121 5.64 4.58 -3.64
N VAL A 122 5.61 3.78 -4.68
CA VAL A 122 6.69 2.84 -5.03
C VAL A 122 7.83 3.62 -5.68
N GLU A 123 9.01 3.57 -5.10
CA GLU A 123 10.23 4.14 -5.69
C GLU A 123 10.85 3.14 -6.65
N SER A 124 11.03 1.89 -6.23
CA SER A 124 11.50 0.81 -7.10
C SER A 124 10.97 -0.55 -6.66
N ALA A 125 10.82 -1.46 -7.62
CA ALA A 125 10.23 -2.79 -7.44
C ALA A 125 10.96 -3.88 -8.22
N SER A 126 10.80 -5.15 -7.79
CA SER A 126 11.23 -6.31 -8.57
C SER A 126 10.47 -6.46 -9.90
N PHE A 127 9.28 -5.90 -9.99
CA PHE A 127 8.54 -5.74 -11.25
C PHE A 127 8.60 -4.27 -11.69
N PRO A 128 9.47 -3.92 -12.65
CA PRO A 128 9.78 -2.51 -12.99
C PRO A 128 8.57 -1.67 -13.40
N ASN A 129 7.49 -2.30 -13.88
CA ASN A 129 6.25 -1.59 -14.21
C ASN A 129 5.56 -0.95 -13.00
N GLN A 130 6.00 -1.25 -11.77
CA GLN A 130 5.49 -0.63 -10.55
C GLN A 130 6.30 0.60 -10.13
N ASP A 131 7.46 0.83 -10.71
CA ASP A 131 8.31 1.98 -10.38
C ASP A 131 7.55 3.29 -10.63
N GLY A 132 7.58 4.20 -9.67
CA GLY A 132 6.88 5.47 -9.72
C GLY A 132 5.35 5.39 -9.54
N GLN A 133 4.78 4.20 -9.34
CA GLN A 133 3.34 4.05 -9.15
C GLN A 133 2.90 4.27 -7.70
N GLN A 134 1.68 4.74 -7.55
CA GLN A 134 0.99 4.80 -6.28
C GLN A 134 0.04 3.60 -6.15
N GLN A 135 0.18 2.84 -5.08
CA GLN A 135 -0.66 1.67 -4.79
C GLN A 135 -1.49 1.91 -3.53
N LYS A 136 -2.81 1.87 -3.65
CA LYS A 136 -3.73 1.94 -2.51
C LYS A 136 -4.12 0.55 -2.05
N ARG A 137 -4.16 0.35 -0.74
CA ARG A 137 -4.50 -0.91 -0.08
C ARG A 137 -5.52 -0.65 1.01
N ILE A 138 -6.63 -1.37 0.98
CA ILE A 138 -7.58 -1.37 2.09
C ILE A 138 -6.98 -2.26 3.17
N TYR A 139 -6.66 -1.68 4.33
CA TYR A 139 -6.01 -2.40 5.42
C TYR A 139 -6.89 -2.54 6.65
N LYS A 140 -6.59 -3.55 7.44
CA LYS A 140 -7.09 -3.75 8.79
C LYS A 140 -5.90 -4.02 9.70
N LEU A 141 -5.86 -3.34 10.84
CA LEU A 141 -4.91 -3.58 11.92
C LEU A 141 -5.69 -4.09 13.14
N ASP A 142 -5.32 -5.23 13.67
CA ASP A 142 -5.91 -5.86 14.85
C ASP A 142 -4.78 -6.33 15.77
N GLY A 143 -4.44 -5.50 16.75
CA GLY A 143 -3.29 -5.74 17.62
C GLY A 143 -1.98 -5.88 16.83
N ASP A 144 -1.38 -7.06 16.87
CA ASP A 144 -0.14 -7.39 16.20
C ASP A 144 -0.36 -8.02 14.80
N GLU A 145 -1.57 -7.98 14.25
CA GLU A 145 -1.88 -8.48 12.92
C GLU A 145 -2.30 -7.34 11.99
N LEU A 146 -1.59 -7.19 10.88
CA LEU A 146 -1.89 -6.30 9.77
C LEU A 146 -2.32 -7.12 8.57
N SER A 147 -3.51 -6.87 8.05
CA SER A 147 -3.96 -7.45 6.77
C SER A 147 -4.33 -6.36 5.79
N TYR A 148 -4.16 -6.62 4.49
CA TYR A 148 -4.62 -5.70 3.46
C TYR A 148 -4.98 -6.43 2.16
N ARG A 149 -5.84 -5.76 1.38
CA ARG A 149 -6.17 -6.12 0.01
C ARG A 149 -5.51 -5.15 -0.95
N VAL A 150 -4.93 -5.70 -2.01
CA VAL A 150 -4.40 -4.92 -3.15
C VAL A 150 -5.53 -4.69 -4.14
N GLN A 151 -5.40 -3.69 -5.00
CA GLN A 151 -6.34 -3.46 -6.09
C GLN A 151 -6.49 -4.72 -6.95
N ALA A 152 -7.72 -4.99 -7.41
CA ALA A 152 -7.98 -6.13 -8.28
C ALA A 152 -7.13 -6.08 -9.55
N ARG A 153 -6.60 -7.22 -9.95
CA ARG A 153 -5.90 -7.42 -11.22
C ARG A 153 -6.89 -7.32 -12.40
N PRO A 154 -6.42 -7.16 -13.64
CA PRO A 154 -7.31 -7.11 -14.82
C PRO A 154 -8.22 -8.33 -14.99
N ASN A 155 -7.82 -9.50 -14.51
CA ASN A 155 -8.64 -10.73 -14.50
C ASN A 155 -9.68 -10.78 -13.36
N GLY A 156 -9.68 -9.78 -12.47
CA GLY A 156 -10.58 -9.67 -11.32
C GLY A 156 -10.06 -10.31 -10.03
N ASP A 157 -8.90 -10.93 -10.06
CA ASP A 157 -8.27 -11.51 -8.87
C ASP A 157 -7.79 -10.42 -7.90
N VAL A 158 -7.99 -10.64 -6.61
CA VAL A 158 -7.62 -9.69 -5.54
C VAL A 158 -6.52 -10.29 -4.68
N PRO A 159 -5.27 -9.80 -4.77
CA PRO A 159 -4.22 -10.20 -3.85
C PRO A 159 -4.51 -9.72 -2.43
N VAL A 160 -4.23 -10.58 -1.45
CA VAL A 160 -4.38 -10.29 -0.02
C VAL A 160 -3.12 -10.72 0.71
N SER A 161 -2.72 -9.95 1.72
CA SER A 161 -1.57 -10.30 2.55
C SER A 161 -1.91 -10.14 4.02
N VAL A 162 -1.36 -11.04 4.84
CA VAL A 162 -1.47 -11.01 6.29
C VAL A 162 -0.07 -11.01 6.88
N TRP A 163 0.16 -10.11 7.81
CA TRP A 163 1.44 -9.85 8.43
C TRP A 163 1.31 -9.88 9.95
N ARG A 164 2.32 -10.35 10.64
CA ARG A 164 2.40 -10.32 12.11
C ARG A 164 3.58 -9.46 12.54
N ARG A 165 3.36 -8.61 13.51
CA ARG A 165 4.40 -7.74 14.08
C ARG A 165 5.50 -8.59 14.72
N LEU A 166 6.75 -8.26 14.41
CA LEU A 166 7.91 -8.78 15.14
C LEU A 166 8.12 -7.95 16.41
N LYS A 167 8.33 -8.65 17.53
CA LYS A 167 8.65 -8.05 18.84
C LYS A 167 10.14 -8.08 19.08
#